data_91639c5d27ca6299d22149e08a21ee5d
#
_entry.id   91639c5d27ca6299d22149e08a21ee5d
#
_cell.length_a   1.000
_cell.length_b   1.000
_cell.length_c   1.000
_cell.angle_alpha   90.00
_cell.angle_beta   90.00
_cell.angle_gamma   90.00
#
_symmetry.space_group_name_H-M   'P 1'
#
loop_
_entity.id
_entity.type
_entity.pdbx_description
1 polymer ?
#
loop_
_entity_poly.entity_id
_entity_poly.type
_entity_poly.pdbx_seq_one_letter_code
_entity_poly.pdbx_strand_id
1 'polypeptide(L)'
;MCEDSGADMITVHGRTRDKIYAGEVNYAEVERVKYAVHIPVIANGGIFCREDAENLMERTGADGVMVARGAMYSPWIFAEITGGPQPDRRALVLKQLDDTLALFGERFALVFMRKMAAFYTKGKRNSSALREQLFMCDSVEKLREMIEAAEF
;
A
#
# COMPACT_ATOMS: atom_id res chain seq x y z
N MET A 1 21.94 7.02 18.89
CA MET A 1 22.37 7.88 17.73
C MET A 1 21.19 8.62 17.11
N CYS A 2 20.17 8.00 16.52
CA CYS A 2 18.99 8.76 16.00
C CYS A 2 18.20 9.42 17.13
N GLU A 3 17.88 8.68 18.18
CA GLU A 3 17.21 9.17 19.38
C GLU A 3 18.01 10.29 20.04
N ASP A 4 19.31 10.11 20.24
CA ASP A 4 20.20 11.13 20.83
C ASP A 4 20.31 12.39 19.98
N SER A 5 19.97 12.28 18.69
CA SER A 5 19.91 13.41 17.75
C SER A 5 18.54 14.08 17.69
N GLY A 6 17.60 13.69 18.56
CA GLY A 6 16.29 14.29 18.69
C GLY A 6 15.21 13.73 17.77
N ALA A 7 15.35 12.48 17.31
CA ALA A 7 14.26 11.81 16.62
C ALA A 7 13.16 11.42 17.60
N ASP A 8 11.90 11.70 17.26
CA ASP A 8 10.72 11.36 18.06
C ASP A 8 10.18 9.96 17.74
N MET A 9 10.57 9.39 16.62
CA MET A 9 10.14 8.08 16.13
C MET A 9 11.11 7.56 15.07
N ILE A 10 11.27 6.24 14.96
CA ILE A 10 12.11 5.59 13.95
C ILE A 10 11.27 4.61 13.12
N THR A 11 11.39 4.67 11.80
CA THR A 11 10.86 3.62 10.91
C THR A 11 12.01 2.74 10.43
N VAL A 12 11.88 1.43 10.63
CA VAL A 12 12.90 0.44 10.27
C VAL A 12 12.38 -0.45 9.14
N HIS A 13 13.08 -0.46 8.01
CA HIS A 13 12.81 -1.40 6.93
C HIS A 13 13.64 -2.67 7.12
N GLY A 14 12.96 -3.81 7.29
CA GLY A 14 13.59 -5.10 7.63
C GLY A 14 14.34 -5.78 6.47
N ARG A 15 14.86 -5.02 5.49
CA ARG A 15 15.76 -5.52 4.45
C ARG A 15 16.92 -4.58 4.22
N THR A 16 18.09 -5.13 3.90
CA THR A 16 19.25 -4.35 3.52
C THR A 16 19.11 -3.79 2.10
N ARG A 17 19.82 -2.70 1.81
CA ARG A 17 19.72 -1.96 0.55
C ARG A 17 20.06 -2.82 -0.68
N ASP A 18 20.97 -3.77 -0.56
CA ASP A 18 21.40 -4.68 -1.62
C ASP A 18 20.30 -5.69 -2.01
N LYS A 19 19.42 -6.06 -1.08
CA LYS A 19 18.33 -6.99 -1.33
C LYS A 19 17.10 -6.35 -1.96
N ILE A 20 16.95 -5.04 -1.88
CA ILE A 20 15.82 -4.25 -2.39
C ILE A 20 14.48 -4.86 -1.94
N TYR A 21 13.87 -5.71 -2.78
CA TYR A 21 12.60 -6.41 -2.51
C TYR A 21 12.74 -7.94 -2.46
N ALA A 22 13.96 -8.45 -2.65
CA ALA A 22 14.23 -9.89 -2.63
C ALA A 22 14.43 -10.41 -1.20
N GLY A 23 14.10 -11.67 -0.98
CA GLY A 23 14.26 -12.35 0.30
C GLY A 23 13.24 -11.95 1.36
N GLU A 24 13.38 -12.59 2.51
CA GLU A 24 12.50 -12.37 3.67
C GLU A 24 12.86 -11.08 4.42
N VAL A 25 11.87 -10.57 5.15
CA VAL A 25 12.07 -9.46 6.10
C VAL A 25 12.85 -9.99 7.30
N ASN A 26 13.92 -9.30 7.67
CA ASN A 26 14.70 -9.66 8.86
C ASN A 26 14.04 -9.06 10.11
N TYR A 27 13.14 -9.81 10.72
CA TYR A 27 12.44 -9.41 11.93
C TYR A 27 13.39 -9.21 13.12
N ALA A 28 14.45 -10.03 13.23
CA ALA A 28 15.40 -9.95 14.33
C ALA A 28 16.15 -8.60 14.38
N GLU A 29 16.47 -8.03 13.20
CA GLU A 29 17.10 -6.70 13.16
C GLU A 29 16.12 -5.58 13.55
N VAL A 30 14.84 -5.68 13.17
CA VAL A 30 13.82 -4.73 13.61
C VAL A 30 13.61 -4.81 15.12
N GLU A 31 13.54 -6.02 15.67
CA GLU A 31 13.44 -6.29 17.11
C GLU A 31 14.64 -5.70 17.86
N ARG A 32 15.88 -5.93 17.37
CA ARG A 32 17.10 -5.36 17.98
C ARG A 32 17.05 -3.84 18.04
N VAL A 33 16.55 -3.17 17.00
CA VAL A 33 16.37 -1.72 17.03
C VAL A 33 15.33 -1.32 18.07
N LYS A 34 14.20 -2.05 18.14
CA LYS A 34 13.15 -1.78 19.13
C LYS A 34 13.68 -1.83 20.56
N TYR A 35 14.50 -2.82 20.90
CA TYR A 35 15.09 -2.93 22.22
C TYR A 35 16.24 -1.95 22.50
N ALA A 36 16.81 -1.33 21.46
CA ALA A 36 17.93 -0.41 21.60
C ALA A 36 17.53 1.06 21.79
N VAL A 37 16.24 1.39 21.63
CA VAL A 37 15.73 2.76 21.73
C VAL A 37 14.49 2.83 22.62
N HIS A 38 14.18 4.02 23.17
CA HIS A 38 12.99 4.27 24.00
C HIS A 38 11.87 4.96 23.23
N ILE A 39 12.20 5.54 22.06
CA ILE A 39 11.21 6.16 21.15
C ILE A 39 10.43 5.10 20.35
N PRO A 40 9.23 5.43 19.86
CA PRO A 40 8.45 4.52 19.05
C PRO A 40 9.20 4.01 17.81
N VAL A 41 9.08 2.70 17.55
CA VAL A 41 9.63 2.03 16.36
C VAL A 41 8.52 1.53 15.48
N ILE A 42 8.52 1.97 14.23
CA ILE A 42 7.58 1.54 13.20
C ILE A 42 8.27 0.52 12.29
N ALA A 43 7.73 -0.69 12.23
CA ALA A 43 8.27 -1.75 11.38
C ALA A 43 7.75 -1.64 9.94
N ASN A 44 8.64 -1.79 8.96
CA ASN A 44 8.29 -1.76 7.55
C ASN A 44 8.84 -2.97 6.81
N GLY A 45 8.03 -3.55 5.94
CA GLY A 45 8.42 -4.62 5.02
C GLY A 45 7.44 -5.78 4.95
N GLY A 46 7.08 -6.20 3.74
CA GLY A 46 6.32 -7.43 3.48
C GLY A 46 4.85 -7.42 3.89
N ILE A 47 4.23 -6.26 4.12
CA ILE A 47 2.83 -6.17 4.58
C ILE A 47 1.91 -6.05 3.36
N PHE A 48 1.06 -7.06 3.15
CA PHE A 48 0.05 -7.12 2.08
C PHE A 48 -1.35 -7.47 2.60
N CYS A 49 -1.48 -7.91 3.85
CA CYS A 49 -2.74 -8.20 4.53
C CYS A 49 -2.62 -7.87 6.02
N ARG A 50 -3.72 -8.04 6.76
CA ARG A 50 -3.78 -7.83 8.20
C ARG A 50 -2.83 -8.76 8.96
N GLU A 51 -2.83 -10.03 8.59
CA GLU A 51 -2.00 -11.06 9.23
C GLU A 51 -0.51 -10.76 9.12
N ASP A 52 -0.06 -10.18 7.98
CA ASP A 52 1.33 -9.75 7.82
C ASP A 52 1.70 -8.64 8.82
N ALA A 53 0.78 -7.69 9.05
CA ALA A 53 0.98 -6.60 9.99
C ALA A 53 1.02 -7.11 11.44
N GLU A 54 0.09 -7.99 11.82
CA GLU A 54 0.02 -8.60 13.14
C GLU A 54 1.28 -9.43 13.42
N ASN A 55 1.69 -10.29 12.49
CA ASN A 55 2.91 -11.09 12.60
C ASN A 55 4.18 -10.22 12.74
N LEU A 56 4.26 -9.12 11.97
CA LEU A 56 5.40 -8.23 12.03
C LEU A 56 5.48 -7.54 13.41
N MET A 57 4.37 -7.05 13.92
CA MET A 57 4.31 -6.42 15.24
C MET A 57 4.61 -7.41 16.37
N GLU A 58 4.00 -8.58 16.35
CA GLU A 58 4.18 -9.63 17.36
C GLU A 58 5.63 -10.10 17.44
N ARG A 59 6.28 -10.33 16.29
CA ARG A 59 7.65 -10.85 16.23
C ARG A 59 8.72 -9.81 16.51
N THR A 60 8.43 -8.53 16.36
CA THR A 60 9.42 -7.46 16.51
C THR A 60 9.21 -6.60 17.75
N GLY A 61 8.03 -6.67 18.37
CA GLY A 61 7.63 -5.76 19.44
C GLY A 61 7.50 -4.30 19.00
N ALA A 62 7.45 -4.04 17.68
CA ALA A 62 7.31 -2.68 17.16
C ALA A 62 5.98 -2.04 17.57
N ASP A 63 5.98 -0.72 17.73
CA ASP A 63 4.81 0.05 18.19
C ASP A 63 3.78 0.28 17.09
N GLY A 64 4.15 0.03 15.84
CA GLY A 64 3.27 0.13 14.69
C GLY A 64 3.92 -0.38 13.41
N VAL A 65 3.18 -0.29 12.31
CA VAL A 65 3.64 -0.74 11.00
C VAL A 65 3.52 0.34 9.93
N MET A 66 4.43 0.31 8.98
CA MET A 66 4.37 1.12 7.76
C MET A 66 4.07 0.24 6.55
N VAL A 67 2.94 0.47 5.91
CA VAL A 67 2.54 -0.23 4.70
C VAL A 67 3.00 0.55 3.47
N ALA A 68 3.69 -0.11 2.53
CA ALA A 68 4.13 0.48 1.27
C ALA A 68 3.41 -0.16 0.08
N ARG A 69 3.98 -1.20 -0.53
CA ARG A 69 3.41 -1.86 -1.72
C ARG A 69 2.02 -2.46 -1.48
N GLY A 70 1.73 -2.92 -0.26
CA GLY A 70 0.39 -3.41 0.10
C GLY A 70 -0.68 -2.36 -0.16
N ALA A 71 -0.45 -1.10 0.19
CA ALA A 71 -1.37 0.00 -0.06
C ALA A 71 -1.52 0.36 -1.56
N MET A 72 -0.48 0.09 -2.38
CA MET A 72 -0.57 0.27 -3.84
C MET A 72 -1.49 -0.75 -4.51
N TYR A 73 -1.63 -1.94 -3.92
CA TYR A 73 -2.51 -2.99 -4.45
C TYR A 73 -3.89 -2.99 -3.79
N SER A 74 -3.97 -2.52 -2.55
CA SER A 74 -5.17 -2.55 -1.72
C SER A 74 -5.19 -1.32 -0.80
N PRO A 75 -5.63 -0.15 -1.26
CA PRO A 75 -5.64 1.06 -0.40
C PRO A 75 -6.56 0.92 0.82
N TRP A 76 -7.50 -0.01 0.80
CA TRP A 76 -8.36 -0.39 1.94
C TRP A 76 -7.65 -1.23 3.01
N ILE A 77 -6.39 -1.64 2.80
CA ILE A 77 -5.59 -2.43 3.76
C ILE A 77 -5.52 -1.77 5.15
N PHE A 78 -5.56 -0.46 5.22
CA PHE A 78 -5.53 0.24 6.51
C PHE A 78 -6.78 -0.03 7.34
N ALA A 79 -7.96 -0.09 6.73
CA ALA A 79 -9.18 -0.47 7.40
C ALA A 79 -9.15 -1.95 7.84
N GLU A 80 -8.56 -2.82 7.03
CA GLU A 80 -8.38 -4.23 7.38
C GLU A 80 -7.45 -4.39 8.58
N ILE A 81 -6.29 -3.72 8.60
CA ILE A 81 -5.31 -3.80 9.70
C ILE A 81 -5.89 -3.24 11.01
N THR A 82 -6.57 -2.09 10.93
CA THR A 82 -7.09 -1.42 12.14
C THR A 82 -8.41 -1.99 12.65
N GLY A 83 -9.04 -2.90 11.90
CA GLY A 83 -10.38 -3.42 12.21
C GLY A 83 -11.48 -2.37 12.05
N GLY A 84 -11.22 -1.32 11.28
CA GLY A 84 -12.19 -0.27 10.96
C GLY A 84 -13.25 -0.71 9.95
N PRO A 85 -14.27 0.13 9.70
CA PRO A 85 -15.29 -0.15 8.71
C PRO A 85 -14.67 -0.29 7.33
N GLN A 86 -15.06 -1.36 6.61
CA GLN A 86 -14.56 -1.58 5.25
C GLN A 86 -15.18 -0.56 4.29
N PRO A 87 -14.37 0.16 3.50
CA PRO A 87 -14.89 1.12 2.54
C PRO A 87 -15.56 0.41 1.36
N ASP A 88 -16.51 1.09 0.72
CA ASP A 88 -16.91 0.72 -0.64
C ASP A 88 -15.69 0.92 -1.56
N ARG A 89 -15.09 -0.19 -1.97
CA ARG A 89 -13.84 -0.19 -2.75
C ARG A 89 -14.00 0.51 -4.09
N ARG A 90 -15.13 0.32 -4.76
CA ARG A 90 -15.44 0.98 -6.04
C ARG A 90 -15.59 2.49 -5.85
N ALA A 91 -16.35 2.91 -4.86
CA ALA A 91 -16.50 4.33 -4.54
C ALA A 91 -15.16 4.98 -4.18
N LEU A 92 -14.29 4.27 -3.47
CA LEU A 92 -12.94 4.75 -3.16
C LEU A 92 -12.09 4.96 -4.41
N VAL A 93 -12.12 4.03 -5.36
CA VAL A 93 -11.36 4.12 -6.62
C VAL A 93 -11.89 5.24 -7.51
N LEU A 94 -13.22 5.38 -7.60
CA LEU A 94 -13.86 6.49 -8.33
C LEU A 94 -13.50 7.85 -7.71
N LYS A 95 -13.56 7.94 -6.38
CA LYS A 95 -13.12 9.15 -5.68
C LYS A 95 -11.65 9.50 -5.97
N GLN A 96 -10.77 8.52 -5.98
CA GLN A 96 -9.36 8.74 -6.32
C GLN A 96 -9.20 9.24 -7.76
N LEU A 97 -10.00 8.74 -8.70
CA LEU A 97 -10.03 9.25 -10.07
C LEU A 97 -10.45 10.73 -10.08
N ASP A 98 -11.54 11.08 -9.39
CA ASP A 98 -12.05 12.44 -9.32
C ASP A 98 -11.05 13.41 -8.67
N ASP A 99 -10.46 13.02 -7.54
CA ASP A 99 -9.44 13.81 -6.84
C ASP A 99 -8.19 14.00 -7.73
N THR A 100 -7.75 12.96 -8.43
CA THR A 100 -6.59 13.02 -9.33
C THR A 100 -6.88 13.92 -10.52
N LEU A 101 -8.10 13.84 -11.07
CA LEU A 101 -8.57 14.68 -12.17
C LEU A 101 -8.59 16.17 -11.78
N ALA A 102 -9.15 16.46 -10.60
CA ALA A 102 -9.25 17.82 -10.08
C ALA A 102 -7.88 18.45 -9.78
N LEU A 103 -6.92 17.68 -9.27
CA LEU A 103 -5.60 18.18 -8.85
C LEU A 103 -4.60 18.26 -10.00
N PHE A 104 -4.61 17.32 -10.94
CA PHE A 104 -3.54 17.15 -11.93
C PHE A 104 -4.02 17.23 -13.39
N GLY A 105 -5.33 17.30 -13.61
CA GLY A 105 -5.93 17.34 -14.94
C GLY A 105 -6.03 15.97 -15.62
N GLU A 106 -6.73 15.96 -16.76
CA GLU A 106 -7.19 14.75 -17.46
C GLU A 106 -6.05 13.84 -17.92
N ARG A 107 -5.03 14.42 -18.56
CA ARG A 107 -3.91 13.63 -19.10
C ARG A 107 -3.15 12.86 -18.02
N PHE A 108 -2.90 13.50 -16.89
CA PHE A 108 -2.22 12.84 -15.76
C PHE A 108 -3.15 11.81 -15.12
N ALA A 109 -4.40 12.17 -14.85
CA ALA A 109 -5.39 11.28 -14.24
C ALA A 109 -5.57 10.00 -15.06
N LEU A 110 -5.69 10.11 -16.38
CA LEU A 110 -5.82 8.94 -17.27
C LEU A 110 -4.61 8.00 -17.14
N VAL A 111 -3.39 8.51 -17.27
CA VAL A 111 -2.17 7.68 -17.21
C VAL A 111 -1.96 7.07 -15.84
N PHE A 112 -2.15 7.85 -14.78
CA PHE A 112 -1.97 7.41 -13.41
C PHE A 112 -3.01 6.38 -12.98
N MET A 113 -4.29 6.66 -13.24
CA MET A 113 -5.39 5.81 -12.79
C MET A 113 -5.54 4.51 -13.57
N ARG A 114 -5.12 4.43 -14.83
CA ARG A 114 -4.97 3.14 -15.55
C ARG A 114 -4.10 2.17 -14.75
N LYS A 115 -2.95 2.65 -14.28
CA LYS A 115 -2.00 1.86 -13.50
C LYS A 115 -2.57 1.49 -12.12
N MET A 116 -3.20 2.45 -11.44
CA MET A 116 -3.76 2.21 -10.11
C MET A 116 -4.93 1.23 -10.16
N ALA A 117 -5.89 1.40 -11.07
CA ALA A 117 -7.00 0.48 -11.27
C ALA A 117 -6.50 -0.94 -11.62
N ALA A 118 -5.49 -1.05 -12.48
CA ALA A 118 -4.87 -2.33 -12.80
C ALA A 118 -4.22 -3.00 -11.59
N PHE A 119 -3.63 -2.25 -10.67
CA PHE A 119 -3.10 -2.80 -9.42
C PHE A 119 -4.22 -3.28 -8.50
N TYR A 120 -5.30 -2.53 -8.35
CA TYR A 120 -6.42 -2.84 -7.45
C TYR A 120 -7.22 -4.07 -7.88
N THR A 121 -7.18 -4.43 -9.18
CA THR A 121 -7.82 -5.64 -9.71
C THR A 121 -6.91 -6.89 -9.67
N LYS A 122 -5.67 -6.76 -9.20
CA LYS A 122 -4.72 -7.87 -9.15
C LYS A 122 -5.25 -9.02 -8.27
N GLY A 123 -5.21 -10.24 -8.82
CA GLY A 123 -5.69 -11.43 -8.10
C GLY A 123 -7.19 -11.69 -8.23
N LYS A 124 -7.96 -10.80 -8.85
CA LYS A 124 -9.39 -11.02 -9.12
C LYS A 124 -9.61 -11.87 -10.37
N ARG A 125 -10.79 -12.48 -10.45
CA ARG A 125 -11.20 -13.27 -11.63
C ARG A 125 -11.16 -12.39 -12.88
N ASN A 126 -10.66 -12.92 -13.98
CA ASN A 126 -10.52 -12.23 -15.28
C ASN A 126 -9.69 -10.93 -15.25
N SER A 127 -8.93 -10.69 -14.19
CA SER A 127 -8.17 -9.44 -14.03
C SER A 127 -7.09 -9.22 -15.09
N SER A 128 -6.61 -10.27 -15.77
CA SER A 128 -5.61 -10.12 -16.84
C SER A 128 -6.17 -9.39 -18.06
N ALA A 129 -7.34 -9.81 -18.55
CA ALA A 129 -8.01 -9.15 -19.66
C ALA A 129 -8.43 -7.72 -19.31
N LEU A 130 -8.97 -7.52 -18.12
CA LEU A 130 -9.35 -6.18 -17.65
C LEU A 130 -8.13 -5.24 -17.57
N ARG A 131 -6.98 -5.72 -17.06
CA ARG A 131 -5.76 -4.90 -17.01
C ARG A 131 -5.26 -4.51 -18.40
N GLU A 132 -5.32 -5.41 -19.37
CA GLU A 132 -4.96 -5.09 -20.76
C GLU A 132 -5.87 -3.98 -21.31
N GLN A 133 -7.19 -4.09 -21.12
CA GLN A 133 -8.15 -3.07 -21.51
C GLN A 133 -7.91 -1.73 -20.79
N LEU A 134 -7.64 -1.75 -19.48
CA LEU A 134 -7.29 -0.55 -18.72
C LEU A 134 -6.08 0.16 -19.31
N PHE A 135 -5.02 -0.56 -19.68
CA PHE A 135 -3.84 0.05 -20.27
C PHE A 135 -4.07 0.63 -21.68
N MET A 136 -5.01 0.07 -22.41
CA MET A 136 -5.41 0.56 -23.76
C MET A 136 -6.45 1.67 -23.72
N CYS A 137 -7.04 1.96 -22.56
CA CYS A 137 -8.06 2.98 -22.41
C CYS A 137 -7.52 4.37 -22.78
N ASP A 138 -8.23 5.14 -23.59
CA ASP A 138 -7.78 6.39 -24.19
C ASP A 138 -8.51 7.64 -23.65
N SER A 139 -9.54 7.48 -22.80
CA SER A 139 -10.27 8.59 -22.19
C SER A 139 -10.64 8.32 -20.73
N VAL A 140 -10.86 9.39 -19.99
CA VAL A 140 -11.26 9.33 -18.56
C VAL A 140 -12.67 8.78 -18.42
N GLU A 141 -13.57 9.09 -19.35
CA GLU A 141 -14.95 8.60 -19.36
C GLU A 141 -14.98 7.07 -19.46
N LYS A 142 -14.26 6.52 -20.45
CA LYS A 142 -14.14 5.06 -20.61
C LYS A 142 -13.48 4.42 -19.40
N LEU A 143 -12.44 5.06 -18.84
CA LEU A 143 -11.78 4.57 -17.63
C LEU A 143 -12.75 4.51 -16.46
N ARG A 144 -13.61 5.51 -16.30
CA ARG A 144 -14.67 5.54 -15.27
C ARG A 144 -15.65 4.38 -15.46
N GLU A 145 -16.18 4.19 -16.65
CA GLU A 145 -17.09 3.07 -16.96
C GLU A 145 -16.45 1.71 -16.65
N MET A 146 -15.18 1.55 -16.98
CA MET A 146 -14.43 0.32 -16.67
C MET A 146 -14.26 0.11 -15.15
N ILE A 147 -14.01 1.18 -14.38
CA ILE A 147 -13.91 1.13 -12.92
C ILE A 147 -15.29 0.80 -12.32
N GLU A 148 -16.37 1.39 -12.83
CA GLU A 148 -17.75 1.10 -12.39
C GLU A 148 -18.15 -0.35 -12.61
N ALA A 149 -17.67 -0.97 -13.67
CA ALA A 149 -17.92 -2.37 -14.00
C ALA A 149 -16.98 -3.37 -13.30
N ALA A 150 -15.86 -2.91 -12.76
CA ALA A 150 -14.82 -3.77 -12.17
C ALA A 150 -15.18 -4.32 -10.79
N GLU A 151 -14.57 -5.45 -10.44
CA GLU A 151 -14.52 -5.99 -9.08
C GLU A 151 -13.16 -5.65 -8.43
N PHE A 152 -13.22 -5.13 -7.20
CA PHE A 152 -12.06 -4.73 -6.41
C PHE A 152 -11.91 -5.50 -5.11
#